data_0d659b0d63f7c7e29b5ea8fbd85c1592
#
_entry.id   0d659b0d63f7c7e29b5ea8fbd85c1592
#
_cell.length_a   1.000
_cell.length_b   1.000
_cell.length_c   1.000
_cell.angle_alpha   90.00
_cell.angle_beta   90.00
_cell.angle_gamma   90.00
#
_symmetry.space_group_name_H-M   'P 1'
#
loop_
_entity.id
_entity.type
_entity.pdbx_description
1 polymer ?
#
loop_
_entity_poly.entity_id
_entity_poly.type
_entity_poly.pdbx_seq_one_letter_code
_entity_poly.pdbx_strand_id
1 'polypeptide(L)'
;MAGEQGVDFSGYERIKATRRGRVLTLSLSNPGKLNAVDAAMHRELSRVFLDAADDPASDIVVLTGEGASFSAGGDLNWMKQGFESGTKGPDAAEAKRIVFSLLDLEKPIVAKVAGPAIGLGATLALFCDVIFAAESARFADPHVRAGIVAGDGGAIIWPQLIGYARAKEYLITGDAISGAEAARIGLVNHAVPEDELDASVDAFADRLAGGAQMAIRYSKVSANIGLKQLAHSILDASVGYEMVTFTTDDHREAVRSFLEKRTPKFGRGI
;
A
#
# COMPACT_ATOMS: atom_id res chain seq x y z
N MET A 1 -13.55 -31.31 -14.66
CA MET A 1 -12.85 -30.26 -15.39
C MET A 1 -11.47 -30.17 -14.78
N ALA A 2 -10.40 -30.30 -15.55
CA ALA A 2 -9.04 -30.06 -15.06
C ALA A 2 -9.01 -28.57 -14.55
N GLY A 3 -8.62 -28.37 -13.31
CA GLY A 3 -8.49 -27.03 -12.77
C GLY A 3 -7.48 -26.24 -13.60
N GLU A 4 -7.84 -25.05 -14.02
CA GLU A 4 -6.92 -24.14 -14.71
C GLU A 4 -5.69 -23.92 -13.81
N GLN A 5 -4.52 -24.16 -14.38
CA GLN A 5 -3.27 -23.99 -13.65
C GLN A 5 -3.06 -22.48 -13.40
N GLY A 6 -3.04 -22.06 -12.13
CA GLY A 6 -2.83 -20.67 -11.76
C GLY A 6 -1.43 -20.17 -12.11
N VAL A 7 -1.26 -18.85 -12.07
CA VAL A 7 0.05 -18.19 -12.25
C VAL A 7 1.02 -18.69 -11.17
N ASP A 8 2.27 -18.93 -11.57
CA ASP A 8 3.35 -19.29 -10.64
C ASP A 8 3.95 -18.03 -10.01
N PHE A 9 3.78 -17.89 -8.70
CA PHE A 9 4.34 -16.79 -7.91
C PHE A 9 5.66 -17.17 -7.20
N SER A 10 6.24 -18.34 -7.47
CA SER A 10 7.46 -18.80 -6.78
C SER A 10 8.69 -17.91 -7.04
N GLY A 11 8.67 -17.12 -8.10
CA GLY A 11 9.72 -16.16 -8.44
C GLY A 11 9.74 -14.89 -7.59
N TYR A 12 8.72 -14.67 -6.73
CA TYR A 12 8.68 -13.51 -5.83
C TYR A 12 9.44 -13.81 -4.53
N GLU A 13 10.35 -12.92 -4.15
CA GLU A 13 11.16 -13.05 -2.93
C GLU A 13 10.48 -12.42 -1.71
N ARG A 14 9.81 -11.28 -1.94
CA ARG A 14 9.21 -10.43 -0.91
C ARG A 14 7.70 -10.52 -0.85
N ILE A 15 7.08 -11.20 -1.78
CA ILE A 15 5.62 -11.38 -1.82
C ILE A 15 5.32 -12.87 -1.89
N LYS A 16 4.63 -13.40 -0.89
CA LYS A 16 4.20 -14.78 -0.86
C LYS A 16 2.77 -14.88 -1.34
N ALA A 17 2.49 -15.86 -2.18
CA ALA A 17 1.16 -16.14 -2.70
C ALA A 17 0.64 -17.48 -2.21
N THR A 18 -0.59 -17.48 -1.71
CA THR A 18 -1.31 -18.69 -1.32
C THR A 18 -2.73 -18.67 -1.89
N ARG A 19 -3.33 -19.83 -2.12
CA ARG A 19 -4.70 -19.91 -2.63
C ARG A 19 -5.56 -20.75 -1.71
N ARG A 20 -6.78 -20.26 -1.46
CA ARG A 20 -7.86 -21.00 -0.80
C ARG A 20 -9.10 -20.93 -1.71
N GLY A 21 -9.39 -22.02 -2.41
CA GLY A 21 -10.42 -22.02 -3.45
C GLY A 21 -10.12 -20.99 -4.54
N ARG A 22 -11.03 -20.04 -4.74
CA ARG A 22 -10.90 -18.96 -5.74
C ARG A 22 -10.34 -17.65 -5.14
N VAL A 23 -9.83 -17.69 -3.92
CA VAL A 23 -9.21 -16.54 -3.23
C VAL A 23 -7.69 -16.68 -3.29
N LEU A 24 -7.02 -15.71 -3.90
CA LEU A 24 -5.57 -15.54 -3.93
C LEU A 24 -5.16 -14.58 -2.81
N THR A 25 -4.34 -15.02 -1.87
CA THR A 25 -3.76 -14.17 -0.84
C THR A 25 -2.32 -13.82 -1.22
N LEU A 26 -2.03 -12.52 -1.29
CA LEU A 26 -0.71 -11.95 -1.49
C LEU A 26 -0.23 -11.37 -0.14
N SER A 27 0.85 -11.92 0.39
CA SER A 27 1.39 -11.51 1.69
C SER A 27 2.73 -10.82 1.51
N LEU A 28 2.84 -9.57 1.94
CA LEU A 28 4.10 -8.83 1.99
C LEU A 28 5.00 -9.50 3.04
N SER A 29 6.25 -9.82 2.69
CA SER A 29 7.16 -10.57 3.54
C SER A 29 8.57 -10.00 3.48
N ASN A 30 8.95 -9.27 4.52
CA ASN A 30 10.33 -8.84 4.76
C ASN A 30 10.67 -9.14 6.23
N PRO A 31 11.10 -10.39 6.53
CA PRO A 31 11.30 -10.86 7.89
C PRO A 31 12.26 -9.97 8.69
N GLY A 32 11.89 -9.67 9.94
CA GLY A 32 12.69 -8.84 10.83
C GLY A 32 12.62 -7.34 10.56
N LYS A 33 11.88 -6.90 9.52
CA LYS A 33 11.74 -5.49 9.13
C LYS A 33 10.30 -5.00 9.06
N LEU A 34 9.37 -5.70 9.71
CA LEU A 34 7.94 -5.35 9.73
C LEU A 34 7.38 -5.16 8.30
N ASN A 35 7.80 -5.99 7.36
CA ASN A 35 7.42 -5.92 5.95
C ASN A 35 7.71 -4.56 5.29
N ALA A 36 8.82 -3.91 5.71
CA ALA A 36 9.28 -2.69 5.05
C ALA A 36 9.65 -2.97 3.60
N VAL A 37 9.32 -2.00 2.74
CA VAL A 37 9.52 -2.09 1.29
C VAL A 37 10.96 -1.74 0.97
N ASP A 38 11.74 -2.75 0.59
CA ASP A 38 13.07 -2.61 0.01
C ASP A 38 12.99 -2.60 -1.54
N ALA A 39 14.14 -2.49 -2.20
CA ALA A 39 14.21 -2.45 -3.67
C ALA A 39 13.63 -3.70 -4.32
N ALA A 40 13.72 -4.87 -3.70
CA ALA A 40 13.15 -6.11 -4.23
C ALA A 40 11.63 -6.07 -4.13
N MET A 41 11.08 -5.75 -2.97
CA MET A 41 9.62 -5.63 -2.78
C MET A 41 9.01 -4.54 -3.66
N HIS A 42 9.67 -3.38 -3.78
CA HIS A 42 9.17 -2.28 -4.63
C HIS A 42 9.03 -2.72 -6.10
N ARG A 43 10.04 -3.41 -6.63
CA ARG A 43 10.02 -3.99 -7.98
C ARG A 43 8.93 -5.06 -8.12
N GLU A 44 8.79 -5.93 -7.13
CA GLU A 44 7.77 -6.98 -7.13
C GLU A 44 6.35 -6.41 -7.10
N LEU A 45 6.11 -5.39 -6.26
CA LEU A 45 4.82 -4.70 -6.19
C LEU A 45 4.42 -4.07 -7.54
N SER A 46 5.39 -3.63 -8.35
CA SER A 46 5.11 -3.09 -9.68
C SER A 46 4.63 -4.13 -10.71
N ARG A 47 4.59 -5.42 -10.35
CA ARG A 47 4.23 -6.55 -11.23
C ARG A 47 3.17 -7.47 -10.68
N VAL A 48 3.17 -7.71 -9.37
CA VAL A 48 2.35 -8.76 -8.73
C VAL A 48 0.85 -8.58 -8.98
N PHE A 49 0.35 -7.35 -9.11
CA PHE A 49 -1.08 -7.13 -9.37
C PHE A 49 -1.45 -7.42 -10.83
N LEU A 50 -0.52 -7.32 -11.77
CA LEU A 50 -0.70 -7.77 -13.16
C LEU A 50 -0.76 -9.31 -13.20
N ASP A 51 0.19 -9.98 -12.54
CA ASP A 51 0.19 -11.44 -12.45
C ASP A 51 -1.07 -11.96 -11.72
N ALA A 52 -1.55 -11.23 -10.71
CA ALA A 52 -2.81 -11.54 -10.04
C ALA A 52 -4.03 -11.32 -10.95
N ALA A 53 -4.00 -10.32 -11.83
CA ALA A 53 -5.04 -10.10 -12.82
C ALA A 53 -5.12 -11.27 -13.81
N ASP A 54 -3.96 -11.77 -14.24
CA ASP A 54 -3.83 -12.85 -15.23
C ASP A 54 -4.03 -14.25 -14.61
N ASP A 55 -4.12 -14.39 -13.28
CA ASP A 55 -4.27 -15.69 -12.62
C ASP A 55 -5.66 -16.30 -12.82
N PRO A 56 -5.83 -17.34 -13.66
CA PRO A 56 -7.14 -17.92 -13.94
C PRO A 56 -7.70 -18.73 -12.76
N ALA A 57 -6.85 -19.06 -11.78
CA ALA A 57 -7.23 -19.87 -10.62
C ALA A 57 -7.86 -19.04 -9.50
N SER A 58 -7.93 -17.71 -9.62
CA SER A 58 -8.52 -16.83 -8.60
C SER A 58 -9.54 -15.86 -9.17
N ASP A 59 -10.52 -15.49 -8.35
CA ASP A 59 -11.52 -14.45 -8.63
C ASP A 59 -11.39 -13.26 -7.67
N ILE A 60 -10.87 -13.50 -6.48
CA ILE A 60 -10.72 -12.51 -5.40
C ILE A 60 -9.25 -12.48 -4.98
N VAL A 61 -8.75 -11.28 -4.69
CA VAL A 61 -7.41 -11.08 -4.13
C VAL A 61 -7.53 -10.56 -2.70
N VAL A 62 -6.73 -11.11 -1.79
CA VAL A 62 -6.52 -10.57 -0.45
C VAL A 62 -5.07 -10.09 -0.37
N LEU A 63 -4.85 -8.83 0.00
CA LEU A 63 -3.53 -8.27 0.26
C LEU A 63 -3.32 -8.13 1.76
N THR A 64 -2.22 -8.68 2.27
CA THR A 64 -1.88 -8.63 3.70
C THR A 64 -0.37 -8.55 3.91
N GLY A 65 0.07 -8.43 5.16
CA GLY A 65 1.46 -8.61 5.57
C GLY A 65 1.63 -9.90 6.36
N GLU A 66 2.80 -10.51 6.31
CA GLU A 66 3.13 -11.62 7.18
C GLU A 66 3.33 -11.17 8.62
N GLY A 67 2.80 -11.94 9.57
CA GLY A 67 2.89 -11.66 11.00
C GLY A 67 2.01 -10.48 11.43
N ALA A 68 2.50 -9.73 12.42
CA ALA A 68 1.72 -8.68 13.10
C ALA A 68 1.76 -7.30 12.41
N SER A 69 2.36 -7.17 11.24
CA SER A 69 2.46 -5.89 10.51
C SER A 69 1.95 -6.05 9.10
N PHE A 70 1.22 -5.06 8.59
CA PHE A 70 0.92 -5.00 7.17
C PHE A 70 2.18 -4.60 6.40
N SER A 71 2.68 -3.38 6.63
CA SER A 71 3.98 -2.90 6.14
C SER A 71 4.40 -1.63 6.88
N ALA A 72 5.67 -1.54 7.25
CA ALA A 72 6.26 -0.36 7.86
C ALA A 72 6.63 0.75 6.85
N GLY A 73 6.25 0.62 5.57
CA GLY A 73 6.62 1.57 4.52
C GLY A 73 8.03 1.36 3.97
N GLY A 74 8.63 2.39 3.41
CA GLY A 74 9.97 2.30 2.81
C GLY A 74 11.06 1.92 3.80
N ASP A 75 11.96 1.00 3.41
CA ASP A 75 13.12 0.61 4.20
C ASP A 75 14.14 1.76 4.26
N LEU A 76 14.32 2.33 5.44
CA LEU A 76 15.22 3.48 5.65
C LEU A 76 16.70 3.14 5.35
N ASN A 77 17.12 1.87 5.48
CA ASN A 77 18.46 1.48 5.06
C ASN A 77 18.60 1.50 3.54
N TRP A 78 17.55 1.09 2.81
CA TRP A 78 17.52 1.23 1.37
C TRP A 78 17.56 2.70 0.93
N MET A 79 16.79 3.58 1.58
CA MET A 79 16.84 5.03 1.33
C MET A 79 18.25 5.58 1.62
N LYS A 80 18.87 5.20 2.74
CA LYS A 80 20.24 5.58 3.08
C LYS A 80 21.24 5.16 2.00
N GLN A 81 21.18 3.90 1.58
CA GLN A 81 22.04 3.40 0.49
C GLN A 81 21.83 4.18 -0.81
N GLY A 82 20.60 4.59 -1.11
CA GLY A 82 20.25 5.39 -2.27
C GLY A 82 21.04 6.71 -2.31
N PHE A 83 20.99 7.51 -1.26
CA PHE A 83 21.73 8.78 -1.27
C PHE A 83 23.24 8.63 -1.06
N GLU A 84 23.75 7.56 -0.42
CA GLU A 84 25.18 7.27 -0.30
C GLU A 84 25.78 6.80 -1.64
N SER A 85 25.04 6.06 -2.44
CA SER A 85 25.46 5.61 -3.77
C SER A 85 25.19 6.63 -4.89
N GLY A 86 24.52 7.75 -4.57
CA GLY A 86 24.13 8.75 -5.56
C GLY A 86 22.96 8.35 -6.44
N THR A 87 22.21 7.28 -6.07
CA THR A 87 20.94 6.93 -6.74
C THR A 87 19.83 7.88 -6.31
N LYS A 88 18.92 8.19 -7.23
CA LYS A 88 17.90 9.23 -7.03
C LYS A 88 16.60 8.71 -6.40
N GLY A 89 16.68 7.81 -5.42
CA GLY A 89 15.49 7.23 -4.79
C GLY A 89 14.88 6.06 -5.58
N PRO A 90 13.61 5.67 -5.28
CA PRO A 90 12.87 4.63 -6.00
C PRO A 90 12.71 4.95 -7.49
N ASP A 91 12.51 3.92 -8.30
CA ASP A 91 12.15 4.12 -9.71
C ASP A 91 10.72 4.69 -9.83
N ALA A 92 10.62 5.92 -10.33
CA ALA A 92 9.33 6.59 -10.54
C ALA A 92 8.38 5.79 -11.45
N ALA A 93 8.90 5.06 -12.44
CA ALA A 93 8.07 4.21 -13.28
C ALA A 93 7.52 2.99 -12.53
N GLU A 94 8.28 2.44 -11.57
CA GLU A 94 7.77 1.39 -10.68
C GLU A 94 6.68 1.93 -9.75
N ALA A 95 6.90 3.09 -9.10
CA ALA A 95 5.90 3.72 -8.24
C ALA A 95 4.58 3.95 -8.98
N LYS A 96 4.63 4.43 -10.22
CA LYS A 96 3.44 4.57 -11.07
C LYS A 96 2.78 3.24 -11.37
N ARG A 97 3.55 2.21 -11.73
CA ARG A 97 3.00 0.88 -12.03
C ARG A 97 2.32 0.26 -10.82
N ILE A 98 2.83 0.46 -9.62
CA ILE A 98 2.21 -0.02 -8.38
C ILE A 98 0.77 0.51 -8.27
N VAL A 99 0.59 1.83 -8.37
CA VAL A 99 -0.75 2.45 -8.24
C VAL A 99 -1.68 2.03 -9.39
N PHE A 100 -1.20 2.12 -10.63
CA PHE A 100 -2.06 1.83 -11.78
C PHE A 100 -2.40 0.35 -11.89
N SER A 101 -1.50 -0.57 -11.57
CA SER A 101 -1.81 -2.00 -11.60
C SER A 101 -2.84 -2.40 -10.53
N LEU A 102 -2.86 -1.73 -9.36
CA LEU A 102 -3.95 -1.88 -8.38
C LEU A 102 -5.28 -1.38 -8.92
N LEU A 103 -5.29 -0.19 -9.54
CA LEU A 103 -6.50 0.41 -10.11
C LEU A 103 -7.00 -0.34 -11.35
N ASP A 104 -6.10 -0.99 -12.09
CA ASP A 104 -6.42 -1.76 -13.29
C ASP A 104 -6.84 -3.20 -12.99
N LEU A 105 -6.55 -3.70 -11.79
CA LEU A 105 -6.97 -5.04 -11.37
C LEU A 105 -8.51 -5.12 -11.34
N GLU A 106 -9.10 -5.88 -12.26
CA GLU A 106 -10.57 -6.06 -12.33
C GLU A 106 -11.10 -6.93 -11.19
N LYS A 107 -10.29 -7.88 -10.69
CA LYS A 107 -10.68 -8.71 -9.55
C LYS A 107 -10.81 -7.87 -8.30
N PRO A 108 -11.83 -8.08 -7.46
CA PRO A 108 -11.88 -7.45 -6.15
C PRO A 108 -10.63 -7.73 -5.33
N ILE A 109 -10.10 -6.69 -4.70
CA ILE A 109 -8.96 -6.79 -3.80
C ILE A 109 -9.34 -6.28 -2.41
N VAL A 110 -9.11 -7.12 -1.41
CA VAL A 110 -9.41 -6.84 0.00
C VAL A 110 -8.12 -6.69 0.76
N ALA A 111 -7.93 -5.57 1.46
CA ALA A 111 -6.82 -5.42 2.39
C ALA A 111 -7.16 -6.02 3.75
N LYS A 112 -6.27 -6.87 4.29
CA LYS A 112 -6.29 -7.37 5.66
C LYS A 112 -5.13 -6.74 6.44
N VAL A 113 -5.44 -5.80 7.33
CA VAL A 113 -4.46 -4.96 8.02
C VAL A 113 -4.44 -5.30 9.52
N ALA A 114 -3.57 -6.23 9.92
CA ALA A 114 -3.45 -6.68 11.31
C ALA A 114 -2.70 -5.68 12.21
N GLY A 115 -1.82 -4.85 11.65
CA GLY A 115 -0.99 -3.93 12.41
C GLY A 115 -0.55 -2.70 11.58
N PRO A 116 0.68 -2.22 11.74
CA PRO A 116 1.13 -1.02 11.03
C PRO A 116 1.00 -1.11 9.51
N ALA A 117 0.36 -0.11 8.91
CA ALA A 117 0.28 0.19 7.49
C ALA A 117 0.77 1.64 7.29
N ILE A 118 2.04 1.81 6.91
CA ILE A 118 2.75 3.08 6.99
C ILE A 118 3.31 3.48 5.61
N GLY A 119 3.19 4.75 5.22
CA GLY A 119 3.70 5.28 3.95
C GLY A 119 3.18 4.49 2.75
N LEU A 120 4.07 3.94 1.90
CA LEU A 120 3.65 3.08 0.80
C LEU A 120 2.79 1.89 1.27
N GLY A 121 3.01 1.36 2.49
CA GLY A 121 2.14 0.33 3.07
C GLY A 121 0.70 0.83 3.26
N ALA A 122 0.51 2.05 3.75
CA ALA A 122 -0.82 2.65 3.82
C ALA A 122 -1.39 2.89 2.43
N THR A 123 -0.61 3.41 1.50
CA THR A 123 -1.01 3.60 0.09
C THR A 123 -1.53 2.30 -0.52
N LEU A 124 -0.81 1.18 -0.37
CA LEU A 124 -1.23 -0.13 -0.87
C LEU A 124 -2.57 -0.59 -0.28
N ALA A 125 -2.72 -0.47 1.04
CA ALA A 125 -3.96 -0.86 1.72
C ALA A 125 -5.15 0.00 1.28
N LEU A 126 -4.94 1.33 1.16
CA LEU A 126 -5.98 2.30 0.85
C LEU A 126 -6.44 2.28 -0.61
N PHE A 127 -5.62 1.78 -1.54
CA PHE A 127 -6.04 1.53 -2.92
C PHE A 127 -6.76 0.18 -3.11
N CYS A 128 -6.85 -0.68 -2.08
CA CYS A 128 -7.72 -1.85 -2.14
C CYS A 128 -9.20 -1.45 -2.11
N ASP A 129 -10.07 -2.31 -2.65
CA ASP A 129 -11.51 -2.01 -2.78
C ASP A 129 -12.23 -2.01 -1.43
N VAL A 130 -11.84 -2.93 -0.54
CA VAL A 130 -12.39 -3.03 0.82
C VAL A 130 -11.25 -3.31 1.81
N ILE A 131 -11.27 -2.57 2.91
CA ILE A 131 -10.20 -2.63 3.90
C ILE A 131 -10.78 -3.07 5.24
N PHE A 132 -10.30 -4.22 5.72
CA PHE A 132 -10.50 -4.69 7.08
C PHE A 132 -9.23 -4.44 7.89
N ALA A 133 -9.37 -3.77 9.01
CA ALA A 133 -8.26 -3.49 9.91
C ALA A 133 -8.54 -4.03 11.31
N ALA A 134 -7.51 -4.47 12.03
CA ALA A 134 -7.61 -4.60 13.46
C ALA A 134 -7.85 -3.22 14.09
N GLU A 135 -8.66 -3.12 15.15
CA GLU A 135 -8.90 -1.85 15.87
C GLU A 135 -7.58 -1.22 16.34
N SER A 136 -6.61 -2.06 16.73
CA SER A 136 -5.28 -1.67 17.18
C SER A 136 -4.32 -1.33 16.03
N ALA A 137 -4.64 -1.64 14.77
CA ALA A 137 -3.81 -1.32 13.61
C ALA A 137 -3.48 0.18 13.55
N ARG A 138 -2.40 0.53 12.87
CA ARG A 138 -1.93 1.92 12.78
C ARG A 138 -1.80 2.31 11.31
N PHE A 139 -2.47 3.37 10.92
CA PHE A 139 -2.36 3.98 9.60
C PHE A 139 -1.64 5.31 9.72
N ALA A 140 -0.63 5.53 8.89
CA ALA A 140 0.06 6.81 8.78
C ALA A 140 0.66 6.98 7.39
N ASP A 141 0.77 8.23 6.99
CA ASP A 141 1.58 8.63 5.83
C ASP A 141 2.67 9.61 6.28
N PRO A 142 3.78 9.10 6.87
CA PRO A 142 4.80 9.93 7.48
C PRO A 142 5.90 10.36 6.49
N HIS A 143 5.65 10.41 5.18
CA HIS A 143 6.63 10.84 4.19
C HIS A 143 7.26 12.20 4.57
N VAL A 144 6.44 13.15 5.02
CA VAL A 144 6.91 14.47 5.48
C VAL A 144 7.92 14.37 6.63
N ARG A 145 7.79 13.37 7.52
CA ARG A 145 8.75 13.12 8.61
C ARG A 145 10.06 12.51 8.11
N ALA A 146 10.00 11.84 6.96
CA ALA A 146 11.19 11.39 6.24
C ALA A 146 11.76 12.47 5.31
N GLY A 147 11.21 13.69 5.33
CA GLY A 147 11.64 14.81 4.50
C GLY A 147 11.28 14.65 3.02
N ILE A 148 10.26 13.85 2.71
CA ILE A 148 9.77 13.61 1.34
C ILE A 148 8.27 13.83 1.23
N VAL A 149 7.78 14.00 0.00
CA VAL A 149 6.35 14.14 -0.30
C VAL A 149 5.70 12.75 -0.35
N ALA A 150 4.44 12.65 0.07
CA ALA A 150 3.60 11.46 -0.11
C ALA A 150 3.18 11.31 -1.58
N GLY A 151 4.17 11.14 -2.46
CA GLY A 151 4.01 11.21 -3.91
C GLY A 151 3.56 9.92 -4.57
N ASP A 152 3.82 8.80 -3.92
CA ASP A 152 3.58 7.43 -4.37
C ASP A 152 2.11 6.99 -4.33
N GLY A 153 1.17 7.93 -4.16
CA GLY A 153 -0.27 7.71 -4.15
C GLY A 153 -1.00 8.22 -2.92
N GLY A 154 -0.30 8.48 -1.81
CA GLY A 154 -0.91 9.02 -0.58
C GLY A 154 -1.68 10.32 -0.83
N ALA A 155 -1.07 11.26 -1.56
CA ALA A 155 -1.71 12.53 -1.94
C ALA A 155 -2.97 12.38 -2.81
N ILE A 156 -3.18 11.21 -3.43
CA ILE A 156 -4.37 10.90 -4.23
C ILE A 156 -5.44 10.28 -3.34
N ILE A 157 -5.10 9.17 -2.65
CA ILE A 157 -6.13 8.31 -2.06
C ILE A 157 -6.69 8.87 -0.74
N TRP A 158 -5.85 9.46 0.12
CA TRP A 158 -6.33 10.01 1.39
C TRP A 158 -7.44 11.05 1.21
N PRO A 159 -7.30 12.08 0.31
CA PRO A 159 -8.36 13.07 0.10
C PRO A 159 -9.66 12.47 -0.42
N GLN A 160 -9.60 11.38 -1.19
CA GLN A 160 -10.80 10.73 -1.72
C GLN A 160 -11.58 10.00 -0.64
N LEU A 161 -10.90 9.43 0.35
CA LEU A 161 -11.54 8.66 1.42
C LEU A 161 -12.06 9.55 2.55
N ILE A 162 -11.28 10.55 3.01
CA ILE A 162 -11.61 11.32 4.23
C ILE A 162 -11.79 12.83 3.99
N GLY A 163 -11.76 13.25 2.73
CA GLY A 163 -11.86 14.65 2.34
C GLY A 163 -10.57 15.44 2.53
N TYR A 164 -10.43 16.54 1.79
CA TYR A 164 -9.18 17.30 1.71
C TYR A 164 -8.70 17.88 3.03
N ALA A 165 -9.61 18.33 3.91
CA ALA A 165 -9.21 18.96 5.17
C ALA A 165 -8.46 17.98 6.08
N ARG A 166 -9.05 16.81 6.34
CA ARG A 166 -8.43 15.77 7.17
C ARG A 166 -7.20 15.17 6.50
N ALA A 167 -7.29 14.89 5.19
CA ALA A 167 -6.15 14.34 4.48
C ALA A 167 -4.92 15.24 4.55
N LYS A 168 -5.08 16.57 4.37
CA LYS A 168 -3.98 17.52 4.52
C LYS A 168 -3.38 17.50 5.91
N GLU A 169 -4.21 17.46 6.97
CA GLU A 169 -3.73 17.37 8.34
C GLU A 169 -2.78 16.18 8.51
N TYR A 170 -3.21 14.96 8.13
CA TYR A 170 -2.38 13.76 8.26
C TYR A 170 -1.15 13.77 7.33
N LEU A 171 -1.30 14.21 6.09
CA LEU A 171 -0.21 14.21 5.12
C LEU A 171 0.89 15.25 5.45
N ILE A 172 0.55 16.38 6.05
CA ILE A 172 1.55 17.40 6.41
C ILE A 172 2.14 17.21 7.82
N THR A 173 1.49 16.44 8.70
CA THR A 173 2.00 16.11 10.03
C THR A 173 2.66 14.73 10.08
N GLY A 174 2.21 13.80 9.26
CA GLY A 174 2.59 12.40 9.30
C GLY A 174 2.06 11.68 10.53
N ASP A 175 0.99 12.19 11.17
CA ASP A 175 0.44 11.59 12.38
C ASP A 175 -0.25 10.26 12.08
N ALA A 176 -0.12 9.33 13.04
CA ALA A 176 -0.73 8.01 12.94
C ALA A 176 -2.08 7.98 13.64
N ILE A 177 -3.02 7.23 13.05
CA ILE A 177 -4.33 6.94 13.64
C ILE A 177 -4.52 5.44 13.85
N SER A 178 -5.37 5.07 14.81
CA SER A 178 -5.74 3.67 15.03
C SER A 178 -6.68 3.15 13.94
N GLY A 179 -6.78 1.82 13.79
CA GLY A 179 -7.76 1.20 12.90
C GLY A 179 -9.19 1.60 13.25
N ALA A 180 -9.52 1.67 14.56
CA ALA A 180 -10.82 2.13 15.03
C ALA A 180 -11.13 3.56 14.59
N GLU A 181 -10.18 4.50 14.72
CA GLU A 181 -10.34 5.87 14.26
C GLU A 181 -10.40 5.95 12.73
N ALA A 182 -9.58 5.17 12.03
CA ALA A 182 -9.58 5.08 10.57
C ALA A 182 -10.97 4.67 10.04
N ALA A 183 -11.63 3.69 10.66
CA ALA A 183 -12.99 3.31 10.31
C ALA A 183 -14.00 4.41 10.66
N ARG A 184 -13.87 5.05 11.84
CA ARG A 184 -14.77 6.13 12.26
C ARG A 184 -14.78 7.32 11.30
N ILE A 185 -13.63 7.66 10.71
CA ILE A 185 -13.51 8.79 9.77
C ILE A 185 -13.70 8.40 8.31
N GLY A 186 -13.90 7.11 8.01
CA GLY A 186 -14.10 6.60 6.66
C GLY A 186 -12.82 6.36 5.85
N LEU A 187 -11.66 6.28 6.50
CA LEU A 187 -10.40 5.93 5.83
C LEU A 187 -10.35 4.44 5.48
N VAL A 188 -10.93 3.57 6.32
CA VAL A 188 -11.10 2.15 6.08
C VAL A 188 -12.56 1.74 6.24
N ASN A 189 -12.96 0.59 5.64
CA ASN A 189 -14.34 0.14 5.66
C ASN A 189 -14.75 -0.45 7.01
N HIS A 190 -13.85 -1.27 7.59
CA HIS A 190 -14.15 -2.02 8.80
C HIS A 190 -12.96 -2.01 9.75
N ALA A 191 -13.21 -1.78 11.04
CA ALA A 191 -12.29 -2.09 12.12
C ALA A 191 -12.94 -3.14 13.03
N VAL A 192 -12.20 -4.21 13.32
CA VAL A 192 -12.68 -5.34 14.10
C VAL A 192 -11.62 -5.70 15.17
N PRO A 193 -12.01 -6.42 16.24
CA PRO A 193 -11.03 -7.04 17.14
C PRO A 193 -9.99 -7.86 16.37
N GLU A 194 -8.76 -7.87 16.84
CA GLU A 194 -7.65 -8.52 16.14
C GLU A 194 -7.90 -10.02 15.91
N ASP A 195 -8.50 -10.70 16.89
CA ASP A 195 -8.86 -12.12 16.84
C ASP A 195 -10.04 -12.44 15.90
N GLU A 196 -10.81 -11.43 15.49
CA GLU A 196 -11.91 -11.58 14.51
C GLU A 196 -11.49 -11.22 13.08
N LEU A 197 -10.29 -10.64 12.90
CA LEU A 197 -9.89 -10.08 11.61
C LEU A 197 -9.82 -11.13 10.49
N ASP A 198 -9.20 -12.28 10.75
CA ASP A 198 -9.07 -13.35 9.77
C ASP A 198 -10.44 -13.89 9.35
N ALA A 199 -11.30 -14.19 10.32
CA ALA A 199 -12.64 -14.70 10.05
C ALA A 199 -13.49 -13.69 9.27
N SER A 200 -13.39 -12.40 9.59
CA SER A 200 -14.13 -11.33 8.91
C SER A 200 -13.71 -11.19 7.45
N VAL A 201 -12.40 -11.21 7.17
CA VAL A 201 -11.86 -11.13 5.80
C VAL A 201 -12.23 -12.37 5.00
N ASP A 202 -12.07 -13.56 5.59
CA ASP A 202 -12.40 -14.83 4.95
C ASP A 202 -13.88 -14.90 4.58
N ALA A 203 -14.77 -14.57 5.49
CA ALA A 203 -16.21 -14.56 5.23
C ALA A 203 -16.58 -13.55 4.12
N PHE A 204 -15.94 -12.38 4.09
CA PHE A 204 -16.17 -11.39 3.05
C PHE A 204 -15.65 -11.88 1.70
N ALA A 205 -14.43 -12.41 1.63
CA ALA A 205 -13.85 -12.94 0.41
C ALA A 205 -14.65 -14.12 -0.16
N ASP A 206 -15.12 -15.04 0.70
CA ASP A 206 -15.96 -16.18 0.31
C ASP A 206 -17.33 -15.71 -0.23
N ARG A 207 -17.92 -14.69 0.38
CA ARG A 207 -19.15 -14.07 -0.13
C ARG A 207 -18.96 -13.52 -1.54
N LEU A 208 -17.85 -12.84 -1.80
CA LEU A 208 -17.52 -12.31 -3.13
C LEU A 208 -17.24 -13.45 -4.11
N ALA A 209 -16.46 -14.47 -3.72
CA ALA A 209 -16.14 -15.61 -4.56
C ALA A 209 -17.37 -16.43 -4.99
N GLY A 210 -18.40 -16.46 -4.13
CA GLY A 210 -19.71 -17.08 -4.45
C GLY A 210 -20.65 -16.20 -5.28
N GLY A 211 -20.29 -14.97 -5.60
CA GLY A 211 -21.12 -14.01 -6.29
C GLY A 211 -21.01 -14.06 -7.82
N ALA A 212 -21.76 -13.15 -8.48
CA ALA A 212 -21.78 -13.00 -9.95
C ALA A 212 -20.48 -12.26 -10.39
N GLN A 213 -19.43 -13.00 -10.69
CA GLN A 213 -18.07 -12.46 -10.87
C GLN A 213 -17.98 -11.31 -11.89
N MET A 214 -18.62 -11.46 -13.03
CA MET A 214 -18.61 -10.39 -14.06
C MET A 214 -19.27 -9.10 -13.54
N ALA A 215 -20.41 -9.23 -12.86
CA ALA A 215 -21.10 -8.06 -12.29
C ALA A 215 -20.26 -7.39 -11.19
N ILE A 216 -19.63 -8.18 -10.32
CA ILE A 216 -18.75 -7.68 -9.25
C ILE A 216 -17.57 -6.93 -9.85
N ARG A 217 -16.84 -7.54 -10.80
CA ARG A 217 -15.69 -6.93 -11.48
C ARG A 217 -16.07 -5.62 -12.18
N TYR A 218 -17.13 -5.63 -12.96
CA TYR A 218 -17.54 -4.44 -13.70
C TYR A 218 -18.12 -3.33 -12.82
N SER A 219 -18.71 -3.68 -11.66
CA SER A 219 -19.08 -2.67 -10.65
C SER A 219 -17.86 -1.96 -10.10
N LYS A 220 -16.78 -2.70 -9.74
CA LYS A 220 -15.50 -2.13 -9.34
C LYS A 220 -14.89 -1.26 -10.44
N VAL A 221 -14.76 -1.82 -11.67
CA VAL A 221 -14.18 -1.10 -12.81
C VAL A 221 -14.93 0.22 -13.05
N SER A 222 -16.26 0.19 -13.01
CA SER A 222 -17.09 1.39 -13.18
C SER A 222 -16.86 2.43 -12.09
N ALA A 223 -16.76 2.00 -10.84
CA ALA A 223 -16.47 2.89 -9.72
C ALA A 223 -15.06 3.51 -9.82
N ASN A 224 -14.09 2.76 -10.33
CA ASN A 224 -12.69 3.20 -10.45
C ASN A 224 -12.44 4.17 -11.61
N ILE A 225 -13.37 4.40 -12.55
CA ILE A 225 -13.17 5.30 -13.68
C ILE A 225 -12.74 6.70 -13.21
N GLY A 226 -13.49 7.29 -12.27
CA GLY A 226 -13.17 8.62 -11.74
C GLY A 226 -11.85 8.66 -10.97
N LEU A 227 -11.56 7.63 -10.17
CA LEU A 227 -10.31 7.53 -9.41
C LEU A 227 -9.09 7.37 -10.35
N LYS A 228 -9.21 6.60 -11.43
CA LYS A 228 -8.17 6.47 -12.47
C LYS A 228 -7.90 7.81 -13.17
N GLN A 229 -8.94 8.53 -13.55
CA GLN A 229 -8.80 9.86 -14.16
C GLN A 229 -8.07 10.82 -13.22
N LEU A 230 -8.44 10.81 -11.94
CA LEU A 230 -7.78 11.62 -10.93
C LEU A 230 -6.30 11.20 -10.76
N ALA A 231 -6.03 9.90 -10.68
CA ALA A 231 -4.66 9.38 -10.57
C ALA A 231 -3.81 9.81 -11.77
N HIS A 232 -4.32 9.73 -12.99
CA HIS A 232 -3.63 10.22 -14.20
C HIS A 232 -3.34 11.73 -14.16
N SER A 233 -4.19 12.53 -13.53
CA SER A 233 -3.99 13.98 -13.45
C SER A 233 -2.99 14.40 -12.38
N ILE A 234 -2.75 13.57 -11.35
CA ILE A 234 -1.97 13.96 -10.15
C ILE A 234 -0.65 13.21 -10.05
N LEU A 235 -0.63 11.90 -10.36
CA LEU A 235 0.45 11.01 -9.95
C LEU A 235 1.81 11.41 -10.51
N ASP A 236 1.88 11.85 -11.77
CA ASP A 236 3.15 12.27 -12.40
C ASP A 236 3.77 13.48 -11.68
N ALA A 237 2.96 14.48 -11.34
CA ALA A 237 3.40 15.63 -10.59
C ALA A 237 3.78 15.26 -9.15
N SER A 238 2.97 14.42 -8.50
CA SER A 238 3.15 13.98 -7.13
C SER A 238 4.45 13.17 -6.97
N VAL A 239 4.68 12.18 -7.82
CA VAL A 239 5.94 11.41 -7.87
C VAL A 239 7.11 12.33 -8.22
N GLY A 240 6.92 13.29 -9.14
CA GLY A 240 7.95 14.29 -9.47
C GLY A 240 8.38 15.11 -8.27
N TYR A 241 7.45 15.58 -7.44
CA TYR A 241 7.76 16.30 -6.19
C TYR A 241 8.45 15.38 -5.18
N GLU A 242 8.04 14.14 -5.08
CA GLU A 242 8.69 13.16 -4.22
C GLU A 242 10.15 12.94 -4.65
N MET A 243 10.40 12.73 -5.96
CA MET A 243 11.76 12.57 -6.49
C MET A 243 12.64 13.79 -6.22
N VAL A 244 12.10 15.02 -6.29
CA VAL A 244 12.82 16.24 -5.91
C VAL A 244 13.18 16.19 -4.43
N THR A 245 12.23 15.85 -3.56
CA THR A 245 12.46 15.84 -2.11
C THR A 245 13.42 14.75 -1.66
N PHE A 246 13.54 13.63 -2.36
CA PHE A 246 14.59 12.61 -2.14
C PHE A 246 16.02 13.15 -2.28
N THR A 247 16.20 14.26 -3.00
CA THR A 247 17.54 14.85 -3.21
C THR A 247 17.93 15.87 -2.15
N THR A 248 17.02 16.24 -1.25
CA THR A 248 17.23 17.30 -0.26
C THR A 248 18.09 16.86 0.92
N ASP A 249 18.72 17.84 1.58
CA ASP A 249 19.45 17.61 2.82
C ASP A 249 18.50 17.25 3.98
N ASP A 250 17.27 17.74 3.96
CA ASP A 250 16.26 17.41 4.96
C ASP A 250 15.89 15.92 4.91
N HIS A 251 15.78 15.31 3.71
CA HIS A 251 15.59 13.88 3.60
C HIS A 251 16.79 13.09 4.18
N ARG A 252 18.02 13.50 3.85
CA ARG A 252 19.23 12.86 4.39
C ARG A 252 19.30 12.96 5.90
N GLU A 253 18.96 14.14 6.45
CA GLU A 253 18.91 14.36 7.90
C GLU A 253 17.82 13.52 8.56
N ALA A 254 16.61 13.47 7.98
CA ALA A 254 15.51 12.66 8.50
C ALA A 254 15.89 11.19 8.62
N VAL A 255 16.43 10.61 7.55
CA VAL A 255 16.85 9.19 7.53
C VAL A 255 17.98 8.92 8.52
N ARG A 256 19.01 9.79 8.55
CA ARG A 256 20.14 9.63 9.50
C ARG A 256 19.67 9.73 10.94
N SER A 257 18.89 10.77 11.26
CA SER A 257 18.41 11.00 12.63
C SER A 257 17.56 9.85 13.14
N PHE A 258 16.71 9.25 12.27
CA PHE A 258 15.91 8.08 12.62
C PHE A 258 16.80 6.88 12.95
N LEU A 259 17.80 6.57 12.10
CA LEU A 259 18.72 5.46 12.30
C LEU A 259 19.60 5.65 13.55
N GLU A 260 19.96 6.91 13.86
CA GLU A 260 20.72 7.31 15.05
C GLU A 260 19.85 7.51 16.30
N LYS A 261 18.53 7.34 16.19
CA LYS A 261 17.54 7.52 17.26
C LYS A 261 17.64 8.90 17.94
N ARG A 262 17.79 9.95 17.15
CA ARG A 262 17.82 11.36 17.60
C ARG A 262 16.74 12.19 16.89
N THR A 263 16.45 13.37 17.42
CA THR A 263 15.56 14.32 16.78
C THR A 263 16.22 14.94 15.53
N PRO A 264 15.55 14.99 14.38
CA PRO A 264 16.08 15.63 13.18
C PRO A 264 16.21 17.14 13.35
N LYS A 265 17.20 17.72 12.68
CA LYS A 265 17.38 19.16 12.61
C LYS A 265 17.25 19.60 11.16
N PHE A 266 16.01 19.91 10.77
CA PHE A 266 15.71 20.36 9.42
C PHE A 266 16.25 21.77 9.18
N GLY A 267 16.77 21.99 7.97
CA GLY A 267 17.16 23.30 7.51
C GLY A 267 15.94 24.16 7.14
N ARG A 268 16.18 25.42 6.82
CA ARG A 268 15.17 26.29 6.18
C ARG A 268 15.33 26.23 4.66
N GLY A 269 15.82 25.07 4.18
CA GLY A 269 16.32 24.94 2.85
C GLY A 269 15.25 24.95 1.77
N ILE A 270 15.26 26.00 1.01
CA ILE A 270 15.07 25.91 -0.44
C ILE A 270 16.43 26.23 -1.03
#